data_281ff014609620ac6109cd63ee7a71bf
#
_entry.id   281ff014609620ac6109cd63ee7a71bf
#
_cell.length_a   1.000
_cell.length_b   1.000
_cell.length_c   1.000
_cell.angle_alpha   90.00
_cell.angle_beta   90.00
_cell.angle_gamma   90.00
#
_symmetry.space_group_name_H-M   'P 1'
#
loop_
_entity.id
_entity.type
_entity.pdbx_description
1 polymer ?
#
loop_
_entity_poly.entity_id
_entity_poly.type
_entity_poly.pdbx_seq_one_letter_code
_entity_poly.pdbx_strand_id
1 'polypeptide(L)'
;MNYLNKEVKNLTTEQLRDIYTEKITNWKELGGDDQKIEAYQRVLNSGSQTLFLNLVMKDVKPVDAPKKYQVEGMDGLIETLASYNNSGNAIGYSVFYYAKKMYAVPGLELISIDGVMPSDETIGDGKYPFLNQYYLVIREDTKEDSETMKLYNYILSDKGKADIRKAGYIPVK
;
A
#
# COMPACT_ATOMS: atom_id res chain seq x y z
N MET A 1 21.50 -0.44 14.14
CA MET A 1 21.31 -1.68 13.33
C MET A 1 19.83 -2.02 13.39
N ASN A 2 19.10 -1.76 12.34
CA ASN A 2 17.66 -2.10 12.29
C ASN A 2 17.56 -3.58 11.96
N TYR A 3 17.12 -4.37 12.90
CA TYR A 3 16.80 -5.77 12.68
C TYR A 3 15.37 -5.84 12.11
N LEU A 4 15.27 -5.66 10.82
CA LEU A 4 14.07 -6.08 10.09
C LEU A 4 14.01 -7.60 10.17
N ASN A 5 12.80 -8.16 10.21
CA ASN A 5 12.61 -9.60 10.03
C ASN A 5 13.12 -9.95 8.61
N LYS A 6 14.44 -10.24 8.52
CA LYS A 6 15.16 -10.30 7.24
C LYS A 6 14.77 -11.51 6.39
N GLU A 7 14.01 -12.44 6.95
CA GLU A 7 13.73 -13.72 6.33
C GLU A 7 12.39 -13.75 5.58
N VAL A 8 11.38 -13.03 6.07
CA VAL A 8 10.07 -13.01 5.40
C VAL A 8 10.02 -11.89 4.36
N LYS A 9 10.33 -12.22 3.12
CA LYS A 9 10.33 -11.28 1.98
C LYS A 9 9.08 -11.37 1.12
N ASN A 10 8.25 -12.37 1.34
CA ASN A 10 7.03 -12.62 0.59
C ASN A 10 5.94 -13.16 1.50
N LEU A 11 4.72 -12.68 1.29
CA LEU A 11 3.51 -13.24 1.90
C LEU A 11 2.52 -13.60 0.81
N THR A 12 1.73 -14.64 1.02
CA THR A 12 0.53 -14.83 0.21
C THR A 12 -0.58 -13.90 0.67
N THR A 13 -1.54 -13.64 -0.20
CA THR A 13 -2.77 -12.91 0.17
C THR A 13 -3.50 -13.57 1.35
N GLU A 14 -3.50 -14.91 1.42
CA GLU A 14 -4.11 -15.65 2.52
C GLU A 14 -3.34 -15.46 3.82
N GLN A 15 -2.01 -15.59 3.82
CA GLN A 15 -1.16 -15.32 5.00
C GLN A 15 -1.36 -13.90 5.51
N LEU A 16 -1.47 -12.92 4.60
CA LEU A 16 -1.74 -11.54 4.99
C LEU A 16 -3.09 -11.40 5.71
N ARG A 17 -4.15 -12.05 5.20
CA ARG A 17 -5.46 -12.12 5.88
C ARG A 17 -5.37 -12.80 7.24
N ASP A 18 -4.62 -13.91 7.32
CA ASP A 18 -4.47 -14.68 8.55
C ASP A 18 -3.71 -13.89 9.63
N ILE A 19 -2.76 -13.04 9.25
CA ILE A 19 -2.13 -12.08 10.18
C ILE A 19 -3.18 -11.12 10.74
N TYR A 20 -3.96 -10.48 9.90
CA TYR A 20 -4.95 -9.48 10.34
C TYR A 20 -6.22 -10.07 10.95
N THR A 21 -6.38 -11.37 10.93
CA THR A 21 -7.42 -12.11 11.67
C THR A 21 -6.87 -12.83 12.92
N GLU A 22 -5.59 -12.60 13.26
CA GLU A 22 -4.88 -13.23 14.38
C GLU A 22 -4.83 -14.76 14.32
N LYS A 23 -4.99 -15.38 13.16
CA LYS A 23 -4.73 -16.80 12.96
C LYS A 23 -3.22 -17.09 12.90
N ILE A 24 -2.44 -16.14 12.35
CA ILE A 24 -0.99 -16.12 12.39
C ILE A 24 -0.57 -14.94 13.25
N THR A 25 0.15 -15.21 14.34
CA THR A 25 0.51 -14.20 15.34
C THR A 25 2.01 -14.08 15.60
N ASN A 26 2.81 -14.97 15.00
CA ASN A 26 4.25 -15.02 15.17
C ASN A 26 4.95 -15.18 13.82
N TRP A 27 6.01 -14.40 13.60
CA TRP A 27 6.78 -14.46 12.35
C TRP A 27 7.40 -15.83 12.07
N LYS A 28 7.68 -16.61 13.10
CA LYS A 28 8.18 -17.98 12.99
C LYS A 28 7.23 -18.90 12.21
N GLU A 29 5.93 -18.68 12.26
CA GLU A 29 4.93 -19.42 11.51
C GLU A 29 5.07 -19.19 9.99
N LEU A 30 5.78 -18.12 9.61
CA LEU A 30 6.06 -17.71 8.24
C LEU A 30 7.53 -17.89 7.84
N GLY A 31 8.33 -18.59 8.67
CA GLY A 31 9.74 -18.84 8.43
C GLY A 31 10.67 -17.71 8.88
N GLY A 32 10.17 -16.74 9.65
CA GLY A 32 10.94 -15.67 10.24
C GLY A 32 11.38 -15.96 11.68
N ASP A 33 11.82 -14.90 12.36
CA ASP A 33 12.25 -14.96 13.76
C ASP A 33 11.10 -15.33 14.71
N ASP A 34 11.42 -15.92 15.87
CA ASP A 34 10.44 -16.20 16.93
C ASP A 34 10.03 -14.90 17.64
N GLN A 35 9.24 -14.08 16.94
CA GLN A 35 8.75 -12.79 17.41
C GLN A 35 7.27 -12.63 17.09
N LYS A 36 6.54 -12.04 18.05
CA LYS A 36 5.14 -11.73 17.88
C LYS A 36 4.96 -10.68 16.77
N ILE A 37 4.01 -10.91 15.87
CA ILE A 37 3.63 -9.94 14.83
C ILE A 37 2.87 -8.78 15.47
N GLU A 38 3.30 -7.55 15.19
CA GLU A 38 2.58 -6.32 15.51
C GLU A 38 1.92 -5.78 14.24
N ALA A 39 0.64 -6.15 14.05
CA ALA A 39 -0.13 -5.79 12.87
C ALA A 39 -0.81 -4.42 13.07
N TYR A 40 -0.24 -3.38 12.47
CA TYR A 40 -0.77 -2.02 12.54
C TYR A 40 -1.91 -1.82 11.55
N GLN A 41 -2.96 -1.13 11.99
CA GLN A 41 -4.10 -0.75 11.17
C GLN A 41 -4.29 0.77 11.22
N ARG A 42 -4.92 1.29 10.19
CA ARG A 42 -5.39 2.66 10.15
C ARG A 42 -6.77 2.76 10.82
N VAL A 43 -7.09 3.94 11.31
CA VAL A 43 -8.43 4.22 11.83
C VAL A 43 -9.50 3.98 10.77
N LEU A 44 -10.69 3.58 11.21
CA LEU A 44 -11.86 3.46 10.33
C LEU A 44 -12.08 4.79 9.60
N ASN A 45 -12.56 4.74 8.38
CA ASN A 45 -12.77 5.88 7.49
C ASN A 45 -11.49 6.52 6.90
N SER A 46 -10.29 5.99 7.14
CA SER A 46 -9.12 6.39 6.36
C SER A 46 -9.13 5.72 4.97
N GLY A 47 -8.65 6.43 3.95
CA GLY A 47 -8.61 5.90 2.58
C GLY A 47 -7.80 4.60 2.47
N SER A 48 -6.66 4.49 3.14
CA SER A 48 -5.85 3.27 3.12
C SER A 48 -6.52 2.11 3.86
N GLN A 49 -7.29 2.37 4.94
CA GLN A 49 -8.07 1.34 5.60
C GLN A 49 -9.18 0.81 4.68
N THR A 50 -9.88 1.71 4.01
CA THR A 50 -10.92 1.34 3.05
C THR A 50 -10.35 0.50 1.91
N LEU A 51 -9.19 0.90 1.35
CA LEU A 51 -8.51 0.11 0.32
C LEU A 51 -8.06 -1.25 0.83
N PHE A 52 -7.49 -1.32 2.03
CA PHE A 52 -7.09 -2.58 2.65
C PHE A 52 -8.27 -3.53 2.83
N LEU A 53 -9.39 -3.04 3.37
CA LEU A 53 -10.60 -3.84 3.54
C LEU A 53 -11.15 -4.35 2.19
N ASN A 54 -11.21 -3.49 1.18
CA ASN A 54 -11.80 -3.84 -0.11
C ASN A 54 -10.89 -4.72 -0.98
N LEU A 55 -9.59 -4.46 -1.03
CA LEU A 55 -8.66 -5.14 -1.93
C LEU A 55 -8.05 -6.40 -1.30
N VAL A 56 -7.66 -6.31 -0.02
CA VAL A 56 -6.98 -7.39 0.67
C VAL A 56 -7.95 -8.27 1.42
N MET A 57 -8.71 -7.70 2.35
CA MET A 57 -9.58 -8.48 3.24
C MET A 57 -10.85 -8.97 2.56
N LYS A 58 -11.43 -8.18 1.65
CA LYS A 58 -12.70 -8.49 0.97
C LYS A 58 -13.81 -8.82 1.98
N ASP A 59 -14.31 -10.05 1.97
CA ASP A 59 -15.38 -10.52 2.88
C ASP A 59 -14.86 -10.97 4.25
N VAL A 60 -13.55 -10.97 4.47
CA VAL A 60 -12.93 -11.36 5.74
C VAL A 60 -12.80 -10.13 6.63
N LYS A 61 -13.43 -10.17 7.81
CA LYS A 61 -13.31 -9.07 8.77
C LYS A 61 -12.00 -9.22 9.57
N PRO A 62 -11.09 -8.22 9.55
CA PRO A 62 -9.93 -8.23 10.44
C PRO A 62 -10.38 -8.06 11.90
N VAL A 63 -9.54 -8.48 12.84
CA VAL A 63 -9.76 -8.18 14.25
C VAL A 63 -9.62 -6.67 14.49
N ASP A 64 -10.32 -6.16 15.49
CA ASP A 64 -10.16 -4.77 15.91
C ASP A 64 -8.77 -4.59 16.52
N ALA A 65 -7.91 -3.82 15.86
CA ALA A 65 -6.58 -3.59 16.36
C ALA A 65 -6.62 -2.90 17.73
N PRO A 66 -5.79 -3.34 18.70
CA PRO A 66 -5.61 -2.60 19.94
C PRO A 66 -5.27 -1.13 19.66
N LYS A 67 -5.71 -0.19 20.53
CA LYS A 67 -5.48 1.25 20.31
C LYS A 67 -4.02 1.61 20.01
N LYS A 68 -3.07 0.90 20.61
CA LYS A 68 -1.63 1.10 20.38
C LYS A 68 -1.18 0.77 18.95
N TYR A 69 -1.95 -0.02 18.21
CA TYR A 69 -1.69 -0.40 16.82
C TYR A 69 -2.63 0.30 15.82
N GLN A 70 -3.42 1.27 16.29
CA GLN A 70 -4.25 2.11 15.44
C GLN A 70 -3.55 3.45 15.20
N VAL A 71 -3.37 3.82 13.94
CA VAL A 71 -2.66 5.04 13.56
C VAL A 71 -3.54 5.96 12.73
N GLU A 72 -3.63 7.22 13.12
CA GLU A 72 -4.51 8.20 12.47
C GLU A 72 -3.92 8.76 11.17
N GLY A 73 -2.65 9.18 11.16
CA GLY A 73 -1.97 9.71 9.98
C GLY A 73 -1.35 8.63 9.10
N MET A 74 -1.20 8.85 7.79
CA MET A 74 -0.50 7.91 6.91
C MET A 74 1.03 8.02 7.10
N ASP A 75 1.52 9.22 7.31
CA ASP A 75 2.86 9.54 7.77
C ASP A 75 3.16 8.87 9.11
N GLY A 76 2.28 9.02 10.08
CA GLY A 76 2.40 8.38 11.38
C GLY A 76 2.48 6.85 11.32
N LEU A 77 1.78 6.20 10.38
CA LEU A 77 1.92 4.75 10.18
C LEU A 77 3.32 4.38 9.71
N ILE A 78 3.83 5.09 8.70
CA ILE A 78 5.17 4.84 8.15
C ILE A 78 6.25 5.10 9.19
N GLU A 79 6.16 6.21 9.92
CA GLU A 79 7.09 6.55 11.00
C GLU A 79 7.05 5.52 12.14
N THR A 80 5.85 5.06 12.51
CA THR A 80 5.68 4.04 13.55
C THR A 80 6.32 2.72 13.14
N LEU A 81 6.09 2.26 11.90
CA LEU A 81 6.68 1.02 11.38
C LEU A 81 8.21 1.11 11.26
N ALA A 82 8.73 2.29 10.93
CA ALA A 82 10.16 2.54 10.79
C ALA A 82 10.86 2.89 12.11
N SER A 83 10.12 3.08 13.20
CA SER A 83 10.68 3.48 14.48
C SER A 83 11.55 2.38 15.07
N TYR A 84 12.56 2.79 15.87
CA TYR A 84 13.50 1.86 16.54
C TYR A 84 12.81 0.80 17.40
N ASN A 85 11.67 1.15 18.03
CA ASN A 85 10.94 0.25 18.92
C ASN A 85 10.13 -0.83 18.20
N ASN A 86 9.90 -0.67 16.89
CA ASN A 86 9.16 -1.62 16.04
C ASN A 86 10.06 -2.37 15.07
N SER A 87 11.36 -2.35 15.30
CA SER A 87 12.33 -2.99 14.41
C SER A 87 12.10 -4.50 14.35
N GLY A 88 11.66 -4.97 13.20
CA GLY A 88 11.63 -6.38 12.84
C GLY A 88 10.34 -7.14 13.11
N ASN A 89 9.41 -6.65 13.91
CA ASN A 89 8.18 -7.37 14.25
C ASN A 89 6.89 -6.71 13.77
N ALA A 90 6.97 -5.47 13.26
CA ALA A 90 5.82 -4.71 12.81
C ALA A 90 5.48 -4.96 11.34
N ILE A 91 4.19 -5.01 11.02
CA ILE A 91 3.66 -4.99 9.66
C ILE A 91 2.53 -3.95 9.55
N GLY A 92 2.46 -3.28 8.42
CA GLY A 92 1.38 -2.35 8.10
C GLY A 92 1.20 -2.22 6.59
N TYR A 93 0.29 -1.37 6.17
CA TYR A 93 -0.03 -1.15 4.75
C TYR A 93 -0.18 0.33 4.44
N SER A 94 0.21 0.68 3.24
CA SER A 94 0.08 2.05 2.72
C SER A 94 -0.10 1.99 1.20
N VAL A 95 -0.45 3.12 0.59
CA VAL A 95 -0.37 3.22 -0.87
C VAL A 95 1.09 3.35 -1.30
N PHE A 96 1.45 2.68 -2.40
CA PHE A 96 2.82 2.59 -2.89
C PHE A 96 3.51 3.95 -3.07
N TYR A 97 2.79 4.93 -3.61
CA TYR A 97 3.30 6.28 -3.78
C TYR A 97 3.77 6.90 -2.46
N TYR A 98 2.99 6.75 -1.38
CA TYR A 98 3.35 7.25 -0.06
C TYR A 98 4.58 6.55 0.51
N ALA A 99 4.58 5.22 0.52
CA ALA A 99 5.65 4.43 1.11
C ALA A 99 6.99 4.57 0.36
N LYS A 100 6.95 4.73 -0.96
CA LYS A 100 8.15 4.71 -1.81
C LYS A 100 8.67 6.08 -2.22
N LYS A 101 7.78 7.04 -2.46
CA LYS A 101 8.13 8.34 -3.06
C LYS A 101 8.05 9.48 -2.07
N MET A 102 7.06 9.49 -1.20
CA MET A 102 6.78 10.63 -0.32
C MET A 102 7.43 10.49 1.06
N TYR A 103 7.38 9.30 1.63
CA TYR A 103 7.89 8.98 2.96
C TYR A 103 8.83 7.77 2.93
N ALA A 104 9.82 7.80 2.04
CA ALA A 104 10.87 6.78 2.01
C ALA A 104 11.77 6.97 3.23
N VAL A 105 11.52 6.25 4.32
CA VAL A 105 12.32 6.30 5.54
C VAL A 105 13.23 5.08 5.64
N PRO A 106 14.46 5.24 6.16
CA PRO A 106 15.34 4.10 6.44
C PRO A 106 14.70 3.12 7.41
N GLY A 107 14.87 1.83 7.15
CA GLY A 107 14.35 0.78 8.02
C GLY A 107 12.95 0.24 7.64
N LEU A 108 12.33 0.79 6.59
CA LEU A 108 11.10 0.27 6.01
C LEU A 108 11.43 -0.58 4.77
N GLU A 109 10.96 -1.80 4.73
CA GLU A 109 11.05 -2.67 3.55
C GLU A 109 9.65 -3.01 3.02
N LEU A 110 9.51 -3.00 1.70
CA LEU A 110 8.32 -3.50 1.05
C LEU A 110 8.39 -5.02 0.94
N ILE A 111 7.27 -5.69 1.17
CA ILE A 111 7.15 -7.15 1.07
C ILE A 111 6.45 -7.51 -0.25
N SER A 112 6.92 -8.55 -0.91
CA SER A 112 6.22 -9.16 -2.05
C SER A 112 4.91 -9.79 -1.59
N ILE A 113 3.89 -9.69 -2.43
CA ILE A 113 2.63 -10.40 -2.21
C ILE A 113 2.40 -11.36 -3.38
N ASP A 114 2.10 -12.62 -3.06
CA ASP A 114 1.91 -13.70 -4.03
C ASP A 114 3.11 -13.81 -5.02
N GLY A 115 4.33 -13.57 -4.51
CA GLY A 115 5.57 -13.60 -5.29
C GLY A 115 5.85 -12.34 -6.10
N VAL A 116 5.01 -11.31 -6.04
CA VAL A 116 5.17 -10.09 -6.81
C VAL A 116 5.59 -8.91 -5.91
N MET A 117 6.78 -8.36 -6.15
CA MET A 117 7.26 -7.15 -5.46
C MET A 117 6.54 -5.91 -6.03
N PRO A 118 6.02 -5.02 -5.18
CA PRO A 118 5.45 -3.76 -5.66
C PRO A 118 6.54 -2.87 -6.27
N SER A 119 6.34 -2.49 -7.51
CA SER A 119 7.23 -1.59 -8.27
C SER A 119 6.44 -0.80 -9.31
N ASP A 120 7.04 0.26 -9.85
CA ASP A 120 6.43 1.03 -10.94
C ASP A 120 6.08 0.11 -12.13
N GLU A 121 6.90 -0.91 -12.40
CA GLU A 121 6.69 -1.88 -13.47
C GLU A 121 5.54 -2.84 -13.14
N THR A 122 5.60 -3.54 -12.00
CA THR A 122 4.61 -4.57 -11.65
C THR A 122 3.22 -3.99 -11.38
N ILE A 123 3.15 -2.73 -10.91
CA ILE A 123 1.90 -1.99 -10.77
C ILE A 123 1.39 -1.54 -12.13
N GLY A 124 2.26 -0.95 -12.97
CA GLY A 124 1.89 -0.46 -14.29
C GLY A 124 1.50 -1.57 -15.28
N ASP A 125 2.06 -2.76 -15.13
CA ASP A 125 1.72 -3.95 -15.92
C ASP A 125 0.53 -4.74 -15.37
N GLY A 126 -0.05 -4.32 -14.24
CA GLY A 126 -1.18 -5.00 -13.64
C GLY A 126 -0.83 -6.33 -12.97
N LYS A 127 0.46 -6.62 -12.74
CA LYS A 127 0.93 -7.88 -12.13
C LYS A 127 0.80 -7.90 -10.61
N TYR A 128 0.93 -6.72 -9.95
CA TYR A 128 0.78 -6.64 -8.52
C TYR A 128 -0.68 -6.88 -8.11
N PRO A 129 -0.97 -7.74 -7.11
CA PRO A 129 -2.35 -8.19 -6.87
C PRO A 129 -3.30 -7.12 -6.33
N PHE A 130 -2.79 -6.06 -5.70
CA PHE A 130 -3.60 -5.02 -5.08
C PHE A 130 -3.43 -3.69 -5.80
N LEU A 131 -4.27 -3.45 -6.79
CA LEU A 131 -4.25 -2.23 -7.60
C LEU A 131 -5.41 -1.31 -7.22
N ASN A 132 -5.10 -0.03 -7.06
CA ASN A 132 -6.08 1.04 -6.97
C ASN A 132 -5.86 2.03 -8.10
N GLN A 133 -6.93 2.41 -8.78
CA GLN A 133 -6.88 3.31 -9.92
C GLN A 133 -7.46 4.68 -9.57
N TYR A 134 -6.88 5.72 -10.14
CA TYR A 134 -7.45 7.06 -10.16
C TYR A 134 -8.12 7.27 -11.52
N TYR A 135 -9.30 7.86 -11.49
CA TYR A 135 -10.10 8.08 -12.68
C TYR A 135 -10.20 9.56 -12.99
N LEU A 136 -10.05 9.89 -14.25
CA LEU A 136 -10.38 11.22 -14.76
C LEU A 136 -11.83 11.18 -15.26
N VAL A 137 -12.69 11.98 -14.67
CA VAL A 137 -14.13 12.01 -14.99
C VAL A 137 -14.48 13.39 -15.53
N ILE A 138 -15.15 13.41 -16.68
CA ILE A 138 -15.72 14.62 -17.26
C ILE A 138 -17.22 14.40 -17.51
N ARG A 139 -17.96 15.47 -17.69
CA ARG A 139 -19.38 15.38 -18.06
C ARG A 139 -19.52 14.90 -19.50
N GLU A 140 -20.56 14.14 -19.79
CA GLU A 140 -20.86 13.61 -21.11
C GLU A 140 -21.08 14.73 -22.14
N ASP A 141 -21.71 15.84 -21.70
CA ASP A 141 -22.01 17.00 -22.52
C ASP A 141 -20.85 18.02 -22.63
N THR A 142 -19.63 17.64 -22.21
CA THR A 142 -18.44 18.49 -22.29
C THR A 142 -18.09 18.78 -23.75
N LYS A 143 -18.07 20.08 -24.12
CA LYS A 143 -17.73 20.50 -25.48
C LYS A 143 -16.29 20.19 -25.85
N GLU A 144 -16.04 19.74 -27.08
CA GLU A 144 -14.71 19.35 -27.55
C GLU A 144 -13.68 20.49 -27.55
N ASP A 145 -14.12 21.73 -27.77
CA ASP A 145 -13.28 22.93 -27.78
C ASP A 145 -13.07 23.56 -26.40
N SER A 146 -13.70 23.00 -25.35
CA SER A 146 -13.61 23.52 -23.99
C SER A 146 -12.23 23.30 -23.35
N GLU A 147 -11.85 24.15 -22.40
CA GLU A 147 -10.61 24.00 -21.62
C GLU A 147 -10.62 22.69 -20.84
N THR A 148 -11.78 22.22 -20.40
CA THR A 148 -11.95 20.91 -19.74
C THR A 148 -11.52 19.77 -20.66
N MET A 149 -11.98 19.78 -21.91
CA MET A 149 -11.62 18.76 -22.90
C MET A 149 -10.13 18.85 -23.29
N LYS A 150 -9.59 20.05 -23.42
CA LYS A 150 -8.14 20.25 -23.66
C LYS A 150 -7.29 19.65 -22.53
N LEU A 151 -7.66 19.89 -21.27
CA LEU A 151 -6.97 19.32 -20.12
C LEU A 151 -7.11 17.79 -20.07
N TYR A 152 -8.31 17.27 -20.34
CA TYR A 152 -8.57 15.84 -20.42
C TYR A 152 -7.66 15.17 -21.46
N ASN A 153 -7.64 15.68 -22.66
CA ASN A 153 -6.80 15.17 -23.76
C ASN A 153 -5.30 15.33 -23.46
N TYR A 154 -4.90 16.43 -22.79
CA TYR A 154 -3.51 16.60 -22.36
C TYR A 154 -3.08 15.51 -21.38
N ILE A 155 -3.89 15.23 -20.36
CA ILE A 155 -3.57 14.21 -19.34
C ILE A 155 -3.42 12.82 -19.97
N LEU A 156 -4.23 12.50 -20.99
CA LEU A 156 -4.16 11.22 -21.70
C LEU A 156 -3.03 11.16 -22.74
N SER A 157 -2.45 12.30 -23.11
CA SER A 157 -1.34 12.36 -24.07
C SER A 157 -0.03 11.79 -23.50
N ASP A 158 0.94 11.47 -24.37
CA ASP A 158 2.26 11.01 -23.97
C ASP A 158 2.97 12.03 -23.07
N LYS A 159 2.78 13.34 -23.32
CA LYS A 159 3.33 14.39 -22.48
C LYS A 159 2.67 14.40 -21.09
N GLY A 160 1.35 14.31 -21.02
CA GLY A 160 0.63 14.20 -19.76
C GLY A 160 1.02 12.95 -18.98
N LYS A 161 1.14 11.79 -19.64
CA LYS A 161 1.66 10.56 -19.05
C LYS A 161 3.10 10.71 -18.52
N ALA A 162 3.95 11.46 -19.22
CA ALA A 162 5.29 11.77 -18.73
C ALA A 162 5.27 12.64 -17.47
N ASP A 163 4.37 13.63 -17.42
CA ASP A 163 4.23 14.47 -16.23
C ASP A 163 3.62 13.71 -15.04
N ILE A 164 2.69 12.79 -15.28
CA ILE A 164 2.18 11.85 -14.24
C ILE A 164 3.33 11.02 -13.65
N ARG A 165 4.25 10.49 -14.48
CA ARG A 165 5.44 9.76 -14.00
C ARG A 165 6.37 10.65 -13.18
N LYS A 166 6.62 11.88 -13.61
CA LYS A 166 7.42 12.85 -12.85
C LYS A 166 6.82 13.17 -11.48
N ALA A 167 5.48 13.23 -11.41
CA ALA A 167 4.76 13.41 -10.16
C ALA A 167 4.81 12.15 -9.26
N GLY A 168 5.37 11.04 -9.74
CA GLY A 168 5.55 9.79 -8.98
C GLY A 168 4.39 8.80 -9.08
N TYR A 169 3.39 9.09 -9.90
CA TYR A 169 2.29 8.18 -10.20
C TYR A 169 2.59 7.31 -11.41
N ILE A 170 1.81 6.24 -11.57
CA ILE A 170 1.97 5.27 -12.65
C ILE A 170 0.79 5.46 -13.62
N PRO A 171 1.02 6.01 -14.83
CA PRO A 171 -0.05 6.16 -15.81
C PRO A 171 -0.46 4.79 -16.36
N VAL A 172 -1.76 4.63 -16.62
CA VAL A 172 -2.28 3.46 -17.36
C VAL A 172 -1.69 3.41 -18.77
N LYS A 173 -1.53 2.18 -19.25
CA LYS A 173 -1.07 1.92 -20.63
C LYS A 173 -2.09 2.34 -21.67
#